data_cc409b9b63cbbdf33ba98f4d4f7ed4e7
#
_entry.id   cc409b9b63cbbdf33ba98f4d4f7ed4e7
#
_cell.length_a   1.000
_cell.length_b   1.000
_cell.length_c   1.000
_cell.angle_alpha   90.00
_cell.angle_beta   90.00
_cell.angle_gamma   90.00
#
_symmetry.space_group_name_H-M   'P 1'
#
loop_
_entity.id
_entity.type
_entity.pdbx_description
1 polymer ?
#
loop_
_entity_poly.entity_id
_entity_poly.type
_entity_poly.pdbx_seq_one_letter_code
_entity_poly.pdbx_strand_id
1 'polypeptide(L)'
;MEEIEQPEFLENEEQQPKRTTFLLVLCILTFIGSGYSLLYYLLLPLAKTHLPEMMEMYSNFFKDAAIQSQMNEMFSFMAAVPSWKYLLVALGFAGSVTGAALMMKLRKEGFHIYVVSQIAIFALLSFLIGGPMKATINDILWTVVFILLYFLQLKKSNVKL
;
A
#
# COMPACT_ATOMS: atom_id res chain seq x y z
N MET A 1 28.39 -36.19 -51.04
CA MET A 1 27.18 -35.79 -50.27
C MET A 1 27.70 -35.01 -49.07
N GLU A 2 27.77 -33.70 -49.22
CA GLU A 2 28.15 -32.81 -48.13
C GLU A 2 26.87 -32.56 -47.28
N GLU A 3 26.90 -33.05 -46.06
CA GLU A 3 25.91 -32.66 -45.04
C GLU A 3 26.12 -31.18 -44.75
N ILE A 4 25.18 -30.39 -45.19
CA ILE A 4 25.09 -28.96 -44.79
C ILE A 4 24.67 -28.94 -43.35
N GLU A 5 25.63 -28.78 -42.43
CA GLU A 5 25.37 -28.39 -41.04
C GLU A 5 24.60 -27.06 -41.04
N GLN A 6 23.33 -27.14 -40.80
CA GLN A 6 22.56 -25.94 -40.50
C GLN A 6 23.10 -25.35 -39.20
N PRO A 7 23.48 -24.08 -39.15
CA PRO A 7 23.89 -23.45 -37.92
C PRO A 7 22.66 -23.38 -37.01
N GLU A 8 22.78 -24.05 -35.88
CA GLU A 8 21.83 -24.03 -34.75
C GLU A 8 21.82 -22.62 -34.16
N PHE A 9 21.19 -21.68 -34.86
CA PHE A 9 20.72 -20.42 -34.28
C PHE A 9 19.47 -20.70 -33.44
N LEU A 10 19.58 -21.55 -32.43
CA LEU A 10 18.62 -21.65 -31.38
C LEU A 10 18.77 -20.37 -30.51
N GLU A 11 18.13 -19.27 -30.96
CA GLU A 11 16.96 -18.74 -30.31
C GLU A 11 17.06 -18.79 -28.78
N ASN A 12 18.05 -18.11 -28.20
CA ASN A 12 17.86 -17.45 -26.95
C ASN A 12 16.96 -16.21 -27.19
N GLU A 13 15.73 -16.42 -27.65
CA GLU A 13 14.70 -15.44 -27.44
C GLU A 13 14.56 -15.32 -25.91
N GLU A 14 15.30 -14.40 -25.31
CA GLU A 14 15.00 -13.89 -23.98
C GLU A 14 13.54 -13.46 -24.04
N GLN A 15 12.66 -14.32 -23.54
CA GLN A 15 11.21 -14.06 -23.53
C GLN A 15 11.02 -12.74 -22.83
N GLN A 16 10.74 -11.70 -23.60
CA GLN A 16 10.51 -10.36 -23.07
C GLN A 16 9.42 -10.44 -22.00
N PRO A 17 9.62 -9.80 -20.86
CA PRO A 17 8.66 -9.84 -19.75
C PRO A 17 7.31 -9.32 -20.24
N LYS A 18 6.26 -10.16 -20.14
CA LYS A 18 4.91 -9.83 -20.58
C LYS A 18 4.04 -9.52 -19.35
N ARG A 19 3.33 -8.39 -19.40
CA ARG A 19 2.35 -8.05 -18.36
C ARG A 19 1.20 -9.05 -18.37
N THR A 20 0.91 -9.61 -17.20
CA THR A 20 -0.33 -10.37 -17.00
C THR A 20 -1.47 -9.42 -16.64
N THR A 21 -2.68 -9.69 -17.12
CA THR A 21 -3.88 -8.92 -16.75
C THR A 21 -4.07 -8.91 -15.22
N PHE A 22 -3.75 -10.01 -14.55
CA PHE A 22 -3.88 -10.14 -13.12
C PHE A 22 -2.90 -9.21 -12.36
N LEU A 23 -1.67 -9.07 -12.84
CA LEU A 23 -0.70 -8.09 -12.29
C LEU A 23 -1.25 -6.66 -12.37
N LEU A 24 -1.86 -6.33 -13.50
CA LEU A 24 -2.47 -5.00 -13.69
C LEU A 24 -3.62 -4.77 -12.71
N VAL A 25 -4.50 -5.75 -12.50
CA VAL A 25 -5.59 -5.68 -11.52
C VAL A 25 -5.03 -5.47 -10.10
N LEU A 26 -3.99 -6.21 -9.70
CA LEU A 26 -3.34 -6.03 -8.40
C LEU A 26 -2.77 -4.61 -8.22
N CYS A 27 -2.12 -4.08 -9.26
CA CYS A 27 -1.60 -2.71 -9.22
C CYS A 27 -2.72 -1.68 -9.07
N ILE A 28 -3.85 -1.84 -9.79
CA ILE A 28 -5.01 -0.96 -9.67
C ILE A 28 -5.59 -1.01 -8.25
N LEU A 29 -5.75 -2.20 -7.68
CA LEU A 29 -6.23 -2.36 -6.30
C LEU A 29 -5.29 -1.69 -5.29
N THR A 30 -3.96 -1.82 -5.49
CA THR A 30 -2.98 -1.13 -4.65
C THR A 30 -3.06 0.40 -4.83
N PHE A 31 -3.26 0.91 -6.05
CA PHE A 31 -3.46 2.35 -6.28
C PHE A 31 -4.69 2.88 -5.56
N ILE A 32 -5.80 2.14 -5.60
CA ILE A 32 -7.03 2.54 -4.91
C ILE A 32 -6.80 2.51 -3.39
N GLY A 33 -6.33 1.40 -2.84
CA GLY A 33 -6.16 1.24 -1.39
C GLY A 33 -5.06 2.14 -0.81
N SER A 34 -3.84 2.03 -1.33
CA SER A 34 -2.70 2.83 -0.85
C SER A 34 -2.81 4.29 -1.25
N GLY A 35 -3.41 4.60 -2.41
CA GLY A 35 -3.66 5.97 -2.85
C GLY A 35 -4.68 6.68 -1.96
N TYR A 36 -5.78 6.02 -1.61
CA TYR A 36 -6.74 6.53 -0.64
C TYR A 36 -6.08 6.79 0.72
N SER A 37 -5.32 5.80 1.23
CA SER A 37 -4.62 5.93 2.51
C SER A 37 -3.56 7.05 2.48
N LEU A 38 -2.83 7.19 1.37
CA LEU A 38 -1.89 8.30 1.16
C LEU A 38 -2.58 9.65 1.32
N LEU A 39 -3.70 9.86 0.61
CA LEU A 39 -4.47 11.10 0.69
C LEU A 39 -5.03 11.32 2.10
N TYR A 40 -5.57 10.28 2.72
CA TYR A 40 -6.09 10.33 4.08
C TYR A 40 -5.02 10.83 5.07
N TYR A 41 -3.86 10.17 5.13
CA TYR A 41 -2.79 10.55 6.06
C TYR A 41 -2.13 11.89 5.72
N LEU A 42 -2.11 12.28 4.44
CA LEU A 42 -1.60 13.58 4.00
C LEU A 42 -2.54 14.73 4.41
N LEU A 43 -3.86 14.53 4.34
CA LEU A 43 -4.85 15.53 4.67
C LEU A 43 -5.19 15.58 6.19
N LEU A 44 -4.89 14.53 6.93
CA LEU A 44 -5.20 14.43 8.35
C LEU A 44 -4.62 15.58 9.19
N PRO A 45 -3.38 16.05 8.99
CA PRO A 45 -2.85 17.23 9.68
C PRO A 45 -3.69 18.50 9.47
N LEU A 46 -4.26 18.67 8.26
CA LEU A 46 -5.14 19.80 7.95
C LEU A 46 -6.51 19.62 8.60
N ALA A 47 -7.06 18.39 8.59
CA ALA A 47 -8.34 18.09 9.23
C ALA A 47 -8.32 18.30 10.74
N LYS A 48 -7.13 18.23 11.40
CA LYS A 48 -7.00 18.45 12.85
C LYS A 48 -7.50 19.82 13.31
N THR A 49 -7.38 20.84 12.48
CA THR A 49 -7.87 22.19 12.81
C THR A 49 -9.38 22.27 12.89
N HIS A 50 -10.10 21.36 12.22
CA HIS A 50 -11.54 21.29 12.16
C HIS A 50 -12.13 20.15 13.04
N LEU A 51 -11.30 19.44 13.80
CA LEU A 51 -11.77 18.35 14.68
C LEU A 51 -12.87 18.78 15.65
N PRO A 52 -12.81 19.96 16.31
CA PRO A 52 -13.89 20.40 17.23
C PRO A 52 -15.22 20.54 16.51
N GLU A 53 -15.24 21.15 15.33
CA GLU A 53 -16.45 21.33 14.50
C GLU A 53 -16.99 19.96 14.04
N MET A 54 -16.11 19.04 13.65
CA MET A 54 -16.49 17.69 13.30
C MET A 54 -17.09 16.93 14.47
N MET A 55 -16.52 17.03 15.67
CA MET A 55 -17.06 16.42 16.89
C MET A 55 -18.47 16.91 17.19
N GLU A 56 -18.71 18.23 17.12
CA GLU A 56 -20.03 18.82 17.32
C GLU A 56 -21.03 18.31 16.29
N MET A 57 -20.66 18.29 15.01
CA MET A 57 -21.51 17.77 13.94
C MET A 57 -21.87 16.29 14.18
N TYR A 58 -20.91 15.44 14.50
CA TYR A 58 -21.16 14.02 14.77
C TYR A 58 -22.02 13.79 16.01
N SER A 59 -21.82 14.56 17.08
CA SER A 59 -22.64 14.45 18.31
C SER A 59 -24.11 14.80 18.05
N ASN A 60 -24.38 15.68 17.10
CA ASN A 60 -25.73 16.04 16.67
C ASN A 60 -26.41 14.94 15.84
N PHE A 61 -25.63 14.22 15.01
CA PHE A 61 -26.15 13.15 14.16
C PHE A 61 -26.33 11.82 14.91
N PHE A 62 -25.36 11.44 15.73
CA PHE A 62 -25.37 10.17 16.46
C PHE A 62 -25.72 10.39 17.93
N LYS A 63 -26.97 10.08 18.30
CA LYS A 63 -27.44 10.20 19.67
C LYS A 63 -27.14 9.00 20.57
N ASP A 64 -26.58 7.91 19.98
CA ASP A 64 -26.18 6.71 20.71
C ASP A 64 -24.92 7.01 21.54
N ALA A 65 -25.01 6.83 22.86
CA ALA A 65 -23.93 7.13 23.80
C ALA A 65 -22.67 6.25 23.54
N ALA A 66 -22.83 5.00 23.09
CA ALA A 66 -21.72 4.12 22.80
C ALA A 66 -20.95 4.58 21.55
N ILE A 67 -21.67 4.99 20.50
CA ILE A 67 -21.07 5.54 19.27
C ILE A 67 -20.35 6.85 19.59
N GLN A 68 -20.99 7.76 20.36
CA GLN A 68 -20.37 9.03 20.77
C GLN A 68 -19.09 8.82 21.57
N SER A 69 -19.07 7.85 22.50
CA SER A 69 -17.88 7.52 23.29
C SER A 69 -16.72 7.07 22.41
N GLN A 70 -16.96 6.14 21.46
CA GLN A 70 -15.93 5.65 20.52
C GLN A 70 -15.42 6.77 19.60
N MET A 71 -16.31 7.63 19.12
CA MET A 71 -15.93 8.76 18.26
C MET A 71 -15.09 9.78 19.02
N ASN A 72 -15.47 10.11 20.24
CA ASN A 72 -14.73 11.04 21.10
C ASN A 72 -13.32 10.49 21.42
N GLU A 73 -13.19 9.19 21.71
CA GLU A 73 -11.90 8.55 21.90
C GLU A 73 -11.04 8.64 20.64
N MET A 74 -11.61 8.34 19.47
CA MET A 74 -10.92 8.43 18.19
C MET A 74 -10.44 9.86 17.89
N PHE A 75 -11.32 10.85 18.02
CA PHE A 75 -10.98 12.24 17.75
C PHE A 75 -9.94 12.80 18.75
N SER A 76 -10.08 12.48 20.04
CA SER A 76 -9.09 12.89 21.05
C SER A 76 -7.72 12.28 20.78
N PHE A 77 -7.67 11.01 20.37
CA PHE A 77 -6.45 10.36 19.95
C PHE A 77 -5.84 11.03 18.71
N MET A 78 -6.65 11.31 17.67
CA MET A 78 -6.19 12.00 16.47
C MET A 78 -5.64 13.39 16.78
N ALA A 79 -6.26 14.11 17.71
CA ALA A 79 -5.78 15.42 18.16
C ALA A 79 -4.42 15.34 18.87
N ALA A 80 -4.22 14.30 19.70
CA ALA A 80 -3.00 14.11 20.49
C ALA A 80 -1.78 13.70 19.66
N VAL A 81 -1.97 12.95 18.56
CA VAL A 81 -0.84 12.48 17.72
C VAL A 81 -0.22 13.67 16.96
N PRO A 82 1.10 13.91 17.05
CA PRO A 82 1.77 14.96 16.29
C PRO A 82 1.63 14.80 14.77
N SER A 83 1.41 15.90 14.06
CA SER A 83 1.14 15.91 12.61
C SER A 83 2.25 15.26 11.77
N TRP A 84 3.51 15.40 12.16
CA TRP A 84 4.65 14.82 11.45
C TRP A 84 4.61 13.27 11.40
N LYS A 85 4.00 12.63 12.40
CA LYS A 85 3.83 11.17 12.39
C LYS A 85 2.90 10.71 11.28
N TYR A 86 1.83 11.45 11.02
CA TYR A 86 0.92 11.18 9.90
C TYR A 86 1.62 11.35 8.56
N LEU A 87 2.49 12.37 8.42
CA LEU A 87 3.27 12.59 7.21
C LEU A 87 4.26 11.45 6.94
N LEU A 88 4.87 10.87 7.98
CA LEU A 88 5.73 9.69 7.82
C LEU A 88 4.96 8.48 7.30
N VAL A 89 3.75 8.25 7.82
CA VAL A 89 2.88 7.18 7.32
C VAL A 89 2.47 7.44 5.87
N ALA A 90 2.13 8.69 5.52
CA ALA A 90 1.85 9.08 4.14
C ALA A 90 3.03 8.77 3.20
N LEU A 91 4.28 9.04 3.61
CA LEU A 91 5.48 8.65 2.85
C LEU A 91 5.58 7.13 2.64
N GLY A 92 5.24 6.33 3.64
CA GLY A 92 5.14 4.88 3.49
C GLY A 92 4.15 4.47 2.40
N PHE A 93 2.95 5.05 2.40
CA PHE A 93 1.95 4.80 1.35
C PHE A 93 2.38 5.32 -0.02
N ALA A 94 3.08 6.45 -0.09
CA ALA A 94 3.67 6.95 -1.34
C ALA A 94 4.69 5.94 -1.91
N GLY A 95 5.51 5.32 -1.07
CA GLY A 95 6.41 4.23 -1.46
C GLY A 95 5.65 3.01 -2.00
N SER A 96 4.55 2.62 -1.36
CA SER A 96 3.68 1.53 -1.83
C SER A 96 3.10 1.81 -3.22
N VAL A 97 2.57 3.01 -3.46
CA VAL A 97 2.06 3.46 -4.76
C VAL A 97 3.17 3.47 -5.82
N THR A 98 4.35 4.00 -5.47
CA THR A 98 5.51 4.01 -6.36
C THR A 98 5.98 2.60 -6.71
N GLY A 99 6.02 1.70 -5.74
CA GLY A 99 6.34 0.29 -5.95
C GLY A 99 5.38 -0.37 -6.94
N ALA A 100 4.07 -0.17 -6.76
CA ALA A 100 3.04 -0.67 -7.67
C ALA A 100 3.20 -0.10 -9.10
N ALA A 101 3.52 1.21 -9.23
CA ALA A 101 3.75 1.85 -10.52
C ALA A 101 4.97 1.27 -11.27
N LEU A 102 6.05 0.95 -10.54
CA LEU A 102 7.23 0.32 -11.11
C LEU A 102 6.95 -1.15 -11.51
N MET A 103 6.17 -1.89 -10.70
CA MET A 103 5.74 -3.25 -11.05
C MET A 103 4.84 -3.27 -12.29
N MET A 104 4.00 -2.25 -12.50
CA MET A 104 3.27 -2.09 -13.77
C MET A 104 4.20 -1.94 -14.98
N LYS A 105 5.40 -1.40 -14.79
CA LYS A 105 6.45 -1.30 -15.83
C LYS A 105 7.35 -2.54 -15.88
N LEU A 106 7.00 -3.62 -15.17
CA LEU A 106 7.76 -4.87 -15.06
C LEU A 106 9.19 -4.68 -14.50
N ARG A 107 9.38 -3.65 -13.67
CA ARG A 107 10.66 -3.40 -13.01
C ARG A 107 10.71 -4.14 -11.67
N LYS A 108 11.76 -4.94 -11.46
CA LYS A 108 11.98 -5.71 -10.23
C LYS A 108 12.11 -4.82 -8.97
N GLU A 109 12.68 -3.64 -9.14
CA GLU A 109 12.85 -2.66 -8.05
C GLU A 109 11.50 -2.29 -7.42
N GLY A 110 10.41 -2.30 -8.22
CA GLY A 110 9.07 -2.02 -7.75
C GLY A 110 8.61 -2.95 -6.64
N PHE A 111 8.92 -4.25 -6.76
CA PHE A 111 8.56 -5.23 -5.75
C PHE A 111 9.30 -4.99 -4.42
N HIS A 112 10.60 -4.72 -4.47
CA HIS A 112 11.38 -4.43 -3.26
C HIS A 112 10.91 -3.16 -2.56
N ILE A 113 10.66 -2.08 -3.33
CA ILE A 113 10.11 -0.82 -2.80
C ILE A 113 8.75 -1.05 -2.15
N TYR A 114 7.87 -1.83 -2.81
CA TYR A 114 6.56 -2.17 -2.26
C TYR A 114 6.68 -2.91 -0.92
N VAL A 115 7.47 -3.98 -0.86
CA VAL A 115 7.66 -4.79 0.36
C VAL A 115 8.23 -3.95 1.50
N VAL A 116 9.29 -3.18 1.24
CA VAL A 116 9.90 -2.29 2.26
C VAL A 116 8.88 -1.26 2.75
N SER A 117 8.09 -0.68 1.85
CA SER A 117 7.04 0.27 2.22
C SER A 117 5.97 -0.35 3.10
N GLN A 118 5.53 -1.59 2.81
CA GLN A 118 4.54 -2.29 3.64
C GLN A 118 5.07 -2.56 5.06
N ILE A 119 6.32 -3.00 5.18
CA ILE A 119 6.98 -3.21 6.48
C ILE A 119 7.08 -1.88 7.24
N ALA A 120 7.48 -0.80 6.55
CA ALA A 120 7.59 0.52 7.15
C ALA A 120 6.23 1.04 7.63
N ILE A 121 5.17 0.93 6.82
CA ILE A 121 3.79 1.32 7.19
C ILE A 121 3.37 0.56 8.45
N PHE A 122 3.55 -0.77 8.47
CA PHE A 122 3.21 -1.59 9.61
C PHE A 122 3.95 -1.14 10.88
N ALA A 123 5.25 -0.91 10.79
CA ALA A 123 6.07 -0.45 11.91
C ALA A 123 5.62 0.95 12.39
N LEU A 124 5.39 1.89 11.47
CA LEU A 124 4.94 3.24 11.79
C LEU A 124 3.56 3.25 12.48
N LEU A 125 2.60 2.47 11.97
CA LEU A 125 1.27 2.37 12.57
C LEU A 125 1.31 1.68 13.94
N SER A 126 2.10 0.62 14.09
CA SER A 126 2.14 -0.17 15.32
C SER A 126 2.93 0.49 16.44
N PHE A 127 4.10 1.09 16.13
CA PHE A 127 5.04 1.60 17.14
C PHE A 127 5.04 3.11 17.25
N LEU A 128 4.80 3.83 16.16
CA LEU A 128 4.91 5.29 16.15
C LEU A 128 3.57 5.97 16.44
N ILE A 129 2.48 5.48 15.87
CA ILE A 129 1.13 6.01 16.08
C ILE A 129 0.46 5.26 17.22
N GLY A 130 0.28 3.94 17.09
CA GLY A 130 -0.38 3.11 18.11
C GLY A 130 -1.87 3.40 18.27
N GLY A 131 -2.42 3.08 19.43
CA GLY A 131 -3.82 3.35 19.79
C GLY A 131 -4.85 2.74 18.82
N PRO A 132 -5.98 3.41 18.58
CA PRO A 132 -7.03 2.93 17.67
C PRO A 132 -6.58 2.78 16.22
N MET A 133 -5.50 3.45 15.81
CA MET A 133 -4.93 3.38 14.45
C MET A 133 -3.84 2.32 14.30
N LYS A 134 -3.60 1.52 15.33
CA LYS A 134 -2.62 0.43 15.26
C LYS A 134 -2.98 -0.57 14.19
N ALA A 135 -1.98 -1.01 13.43
CA ALA A 135 -2.16 -2.07 12.46
C ALA A 135 -2.66 -3.36 13.14
N THR A 136 -3.66 -3.98 12.55
CA THR A 136 -4.30 -5.20 13.06
C THR A 136 -3.70 -6.46 12.43
N ILE A 137 -3.99 -7.63 13.00
CA ILE A 137 -3.61 -8.93 12.40
C ILE A 137 -4.24 -9.09 11.00
N ASN A 138 -5.45 -8.56 10.81
CA ASN A 138 -6.10 -8.58 9.51
C ASN A 138 -5.33 -7.77 8.45
N ASP A 139 -4.77 -6.62 8.82
CA ASP A 139 -3.95 -5.80 7.90
C ASP A 139 -2.66 -6.52 7.51
N ILE A 140 -2.04 -7.24 8.47
CA ILE A 140 -0.87 -8.08 8.20
C ILE A 140 -1.22 -9.19 7.22
N LEU A 141 -2.34 -9.89 7.44
CA LEU A 141 -2.78 -10.98 6.58
C LEU A 141 -2.99 -10.51 5.14
N TRP A 142 -3.71 -9.40 4.95
CA TRP A 142 -3.91 -8.81 3.62
C TRP A 142 -2.60 -8.37 2.98
N THR A 143 -1.70 -7.77 3.74
CA THR A 143 -0.37 -7.36 3.25
C THR A 143 0.43 -8.56 2.77
N VAL A 144 0.47 -9.65 3.53
CA VAL A 144 1.18 -10.89 3.15
C VAL A 144 0.56 -11.50 1.89
N VAL A 145 -0.77 -11.56 1.80
CA VAL A 145 -1.48 -12.06 0.61
C VAL A 145 -1.10 -11.24 -0.63
N PHE A 146 -1.11 -9.90 -0.56
CA PHE A 146 -0.72 -9.05 -1.68
C PHE A 146 0.75 -9.24 -2.08
N ILE A 147 1.67 -9.33 -1.13
CA ILE A 147 3.09 -9.57 -1.40
C ILE A 147 3.27 -10.92 -2.13
N LEU A 148 2.61 -11.98 -1.68
CA LEU A 148 2.67 -13.30 -2.31
C LEU A 148 2.07 -13.26 -3.73
N LEU A 149 0.94 -12.60 -3.93
CA LEU A 149 0.32 -12.46 -5.25
C LEU A 149 1.21 -11.69 -6.22
N TYR A 150 1.84 -10.61 -5.78
CA TYR A 150 2.81 -9.86 -6.59
C TYR A 150 4.02 -10.72 -6.94
N PHE A 151 4.60 -11.43 -5.98
CA PHE A 151 5.72 -12.32 -6.20
C PHE A 151 5.41 -13.38 -7.27
N LEU A 152 4.26 -14.06 -7.14
CA LEU A 152 3.83 -15.07 -8.10
C LEU A 152 3.60 -14.50 -9.50
N GLN A 153 3.02 -13.30 -9.60
CA GLN A 153 2.74 -12.68 -10.89
C GLN A 153 4.01 -12.16 -11.58
N LEU A 154 4.94 -11.58 -10.84
CA LEU A 154 6.23 -11.14 -11.39
C LEU A 154 7.06 -12.33 -11.87
N LYS A 155 7.07 -13.42 -11.11
CA LYS A 155 7.71 -14.68 -11.53
C LYS A 155 7.08 -15.21 -12.83
N LYS A 156 5.74 -15.20 -12.93
CA LYS A 156 5.02 -15.61 -14.15
C LYS A 156 5.29 -14.69 -15.35
N SER A 157 5.58 -13.42 -15.09
CA SER A 157 5.92 -12.42 -16.12
C SER A 157 7.40 -12.45 -16.54
N ASN A 158 8.17 -13.48 -16.17
CA ASN A 158 9.61 -13.62 -16.43
C ASN A 158 10.46 -12.43 -15.92
N VAL A 159 10.00 -11.72 -14.89
CA VAL A 159 10.80 -10.70 -14.22
C VAL A 159 11.74 -11.40 -13.25
N LYS A 160 13.07 -11.29 -13.48
CA LYS A 160 14.08 -11.80 -12.54
C LYS A 160 14.06 -10.92 -11.27
N LEU A 161 13.55 -11.46 -10.16
CA LEU A 161 13.47 -10.80 -8.84
C LEU A 161 14.80 -10.87 -8.10
#